data_083e5a3f75e4646e0602eb8213464483
#
_entry.id   083e5a3f75e4646e0602eb8213464483
#
_cell.length_a   1.000
_cell.length_b   1.000
_cell.length_c   1.000
_cell.angle_alpha   90.00
_cell.angle_beta   90.00
_cell.angle_gamma   90.00
#
_symmetry.space_group_name_H-M   'P 1'
#
loop_
_entity.id
_entity.type
_entity.pdbx_description
1 polymer ?
#
loop_
_entity_poly.entity_id
_entity_poly.type
_entity_poly.pdbx_seq_one_letter_code
_entity_poly.pdbx_strand_id
1 'polypeptide(L)'
;MSTSVFVLDKKHRPLMPCRPARARRLLRAGRARVVKRFPFVIRLVDRTVEQSEVQPVLIKLDPGSRETGAAVVRDDEKKRHHALAFFVIEHRGGAIRDALKARSAFRRRRRSQNLRCRSPRFLNRVKPKGWLPPSLRHRVETTLSFVRRMCRYLPVSGIATELVKFDSQKLQNPEVSGVKYQQGTLFEYEVREYLLEKFGRKCVYCGAEGVPLNIDHVVPRAKGGSNRVSNLVLACVSCNQKKGARSLEDFLKGKPEVLARVRRELKTPLRDAAAVNATRWVLFNELKATGLPVETGSGALTKFNRHAFGVEKEHWLDALCVGRLNGVVTRKGLNVLEIRCMGRGSRQRTRLTKYGFPRGYLMRQKCVHGFATGDMVEANVPKGKKAGLWRGRVAVRVSGSFNIQTPKGVIQGVGWKHCRLISHNDGYGYAWLGHAPHSSPA
;
A
#
# COMPACT_ATOMS: atom_id res chain seq x y z
N MET A 1 13.11 0.51 -20.57
CA MET A 1 12.25 0.14 -19.44
C MET A 1 10.80 0.43 -19.85
N SER A 2 9.97 -0.56 -19.84
CA SER A 2 8.67 -0.46 -20.52
C SER A 2 7.56 -0.70 -19.53
N THR A 3 6.77 0.35 -19.28
CA THR A 3 5.51 0.24 -18.56
C THR A 3 4.40 0.13 -19.57
N SER A 4 3.47 -0.82 -19.42
CA SER A 4 2.33 -0.93 -20.32
C SER A 4 1.48 0.34 -20.26
N VAL A 5 1.05 0.82 -21.41
CA VAL A 5 0.12 1.93 -21.55
C VAL A 5 -1.29 1.38 -21.68
N PHE A 6 -2.21 1.80 -20.83
CA PHE A 6 -3.60 1.38 -20.89
C PHE A 6 -4.34 2.10 -22.00
N VAL A 7 -5.19 1.39 -22.68
CA VAL A 7 -5.86 1.86 -23.91
C VAL A 7 -7.35 1.75 -23.74
N LEU A 8 -8.07 2.81 -24.08
CA LEU A 8 -9.51 2.84 -24.18
C LEU A 8 -9.93 3.02 -25.63
N ASP A 9 -11.09 2.50 -25.96
CA ASP A 9 -11.74 2.77 -27.26
C ASP A 9 -12.34 4.18 -27.31
N LYS A 10 -12.93 4.58 -28.46
CA LYS A 10 -13.57 5.89 -28.61
C LYS A 10 -14.74 6.12 -27.66
N LYS A 11 -15.37 5.05 -27.16
CA LYS A 11 -16.48 5.07 -26.18
C LYS A 11 -16.01 4.91 -24.73
N HIS A 12 -14.70 5.04 -24.45
CA HIS A 12 -14.08 4.86 -23.13
C HIS A 12 -14.15 3.44 -22.56
N ARG A 13 -14.40 2.41 -23.36
CA ARG A 13 -14.35 1.01 -22.94
C ARG A 13 -12.90 0.49 -23.00
N PRO A 14 -12.50 -0.42 -22.10
CA PRO A 14 -11.13 -0.90 -22.03
C PRO A 14 -10.75 -1.80 -23.21
N LEU A 15 -9.54 -1.61 -23.69
CA LEU A 15 -8.86 -2.44 -24.68
C LEU A 15 -7.58 -3.05 -24.08
N MET A 16 -6.92 -3.92 -24.83
CA MET A 16 -5.64 -4.47 -24.41
C MET A 16 -4.58 -3.37 -24.27
N PRO A 17 -3.77 -3.41 -23.20
CA PRO A 17 -2.63 -2.50 -23.05
C PRO A 17 -1.64 -2.61 -24.20
N CYS A 18 -0.96 -1.54 -24.50
CA CYS A 18 0.06 -1.52 -25.53
C CYS A 18 1.44 -1.09 -24.99
N ARG A 19 2.48 -1.38 -25.77
CA ARG A 19 3.85 -0.90 -25.48
C ARG A 19 3.93 0.63 -25.63
N PRO A 20 4.77 1.33 -24.86
CA PRO A 20 4.92 2.78 -24.94
C PRO A 20 5.29 3.31 -26.33
N ALA A 21 6.05 2.54 -27.10
CA ALA A 21 6.40 2.90 -28.48
C ALA A 21 5.14 2.99 -29.37
N ARG A 22 4.22 2.03 -29.25
CA ARG A 22 2.94 2.06 -29.97
C ARG A 22 2.07 3.24 -29.55
N ALA A 23 1.99 3.49 -28.22
CA ALA A 23 1.24 4.63 -27.71
C ALA A 23 1.78 5.96 -28.26
N ARG A 24 3.12 6.16 -28.30
CA ARG A 24 3.73 7.35 -28.89
C ARG A 24 3.38 7.54 -30.37
N ARG A 25 3.39 6.45 -31.17
CA ARG A 25 3.00 6.50 -32.58
C ARG A 25 1.52 6.92 -32.73
N LEU A 26 0.62 6.31 -31.93
CA LEU A 26 -0.82 6.63 -31.96
C LEU A 26 -1.09 8.10 -31.57
N LEU A 27 -0.39 8.62 -30.56
CA LEU A 27 -0.51 10.00 -30.12
C LEU A 27 0.02 10.98 -31.19
N ARG A 28 1.19 10.68 -31.81
CA ARG A 28 1.76 11.51 -32.88
C ARG A 28 0.87 11.54 -34.12
N ALA A 29 0.27 10.41 -34.46
CA ALA A 29 -0.65 10.31 -35.59
C ALA A 29 -2.05 10.88 -35.31
N GLY A 30 -2.29 11.51 -34.15
CA GLY A 30 -3.62 12.05 -33.78
C GLY A 30 -4.69 10.99 -33.51
N ARG A 31 -4.36 9.69 -33.60
CA ARG A 31 -5.28 8.54 -33.44
C ARG A 31 -5.58 8.23 -31.96
N ALA A 32 -4.90 8.86 -31.03
CA ALA A 32 -5.16 8.72 -29.61
C ALA A 32 -5.06 10.06 -28.87
N ARG A 33 -5.74 10.15 -27.73
CA ARG A 33 -5.67 11.28 -26.80
C ARG A 33 -5.33 10.77 -25.39
N VAL A 34 -4.56 11.57 -24.61
CA VAL A 34 -4.25 11.23 -23.23
C VAL A 34 -5.47 11.43 -22.36
N VAL A 35 -5.85 10.42 -21.59
CA VAL A 35 -6.96 10.45 -20.63
C VAL A 35 -6.46 10.61 -19.20
N LYS A 36 -5.39 9.89 -18.85
CA LYS A 36 -4.84 9.92 -17.50
C LYS A 36 -3.33 9.73 -17.53
N ARG A 37 -2.64 10.40 -16.59
CA ARG A 37 -1.18 10.33 -16.50
C ARG A 37 -0.68 9.18 -15.62
N PHE A 38 -1.39 8.85 -14.53
CA PHE A 38 -1.03 7.79 -13.60
C PHE A 38 -2.25 6.94 -13.20
N PRO A 39 -2.27 5.63 -13.50
CA PRO A 39 -1.45 4.99 -14.53
C PRO A 39 -1.64 5.69 -15.89
N PHE A 40 -0.72 5.49 -16.82
CA PHE A 40 -0.83 6.19 -18.11
C PHE A 40 -1.89 5.52 -18.99
N VAL A 41 -2.92 6.29 -19.34
CA VAL A 41 -4.09 5.84 -20.11
C VAL A 41 -4.28 6.74 -21.34
N ILE A 42 -4.41 6.14 -22.51
CA ILE A 42 -4.78 6.80 -23.74
C ILE A 42 -6.14 6.31 -24.24
N ARG A 43 -6.85 7.13 -24.98
CA ARG A 43 -8.10 6.78 -25.64
C ARG A 43 -7.91 6.88 -27.16
N LEU A 44 -8.29 5.83 -27.89
CA LEU A 44 -8.35 5.85 -29.35
C LEU A 44 -9.56 6.68 -29.80
N VAL A 45 -9.42 7.35 -30.92
CA VAL A 45 -10.50 8.19 -31.52
C VAL A 45 -11.20 7.47 -32.67
N ASP A 46 -10.58 6.44 -33.22
CA ASP A 46 -10.93 5.78 -34.46
C ASP A 46 -11.35 4.32 -34.32
N ARG A 47 -11.30 3.72 -33.13
CA ARG A 47 -11.55 2.28 -32.92
C ARG A 47 -12.51 2.02 -31.76
N THR A 48 -13.28 0.93 -31.88
CA THR A 48 -14.16 0.40 -30.83
C THR A 48 -13.69 -0.97 -30.35
N VAL A 49 -14.27 -1.47 -29.25
CA VAL A 49 -13.98 -2.81 -28.71
C VAL A 49 -14.36 -3.90 -29.74
N GLU A 50 -15.47 -3.74 -30.43
CA GLU A 50 -15.97 -4.70 -31.42
C GLU A 50 -14.98 -4.90 -32.58
N GLN A 51 -14.14 -3.92 -32.85
CA GLN A 51 -13.10 -3.95 -33.88
C GLN A 51 -11.73 -4.40 -33.33
N SER A 52 -11.70 -4.94 -32.13
CA SER A 52 -10.46 -5.23 -31.41
C SER A 52 -10.51 -6.60 -30.75
N GLU A 53 -9.40 -7.31 -30.79
CA GLU A 53 -9.23 -8.52 -30.01
C GLU A 53 -8.89 -8.16 -28.55
N VAL A 54 -9.65 -8.74 -27.64
CA VAL A 54 -9.48 -8.55 -26.20
C VAL A 54 -9.25 -9.90 -25.55
N GLN A 55 -8.18 -10.02 -24.78
CA GLN A 55 -7.81 -11.24 -24.07
C GLN A 55 -8.16 -11.10 -22.58
N PRO A 56 -8.40 -12.20 -21.86
CA PRO A 56 -8.65 -12.17 -20.42
C PRO A 56 -7.49 -11.57 -19.65
N VAL A 57 -7.81 -10.64 -18.74
CA VAL A 57 -6.83 -10.00 -17.85
C VAL A 57 -7.25 -10.24 -16.41
N LEU A 58 -6.33 -10.70 -15.59
CA LEU A 58 -6.52 -10.93 -14.17
C LEU A 58 -5.85 -9.81 -13.34
N ILE A 59 -6.53 -9.39 -12.28
CA ILE A 59 -5.92 -8.58 -11.23
C ILE A 59 -5.55 -9.51 -10.09
N LYS A 60 -4.28 -9.58 -9.75
CA LYS A 60 -3.78 -10.38 -8.64
C LYS A 60 -3.36 -9.47 -7.48
N LEU A 61 -3.73 -9.82 -6.26
CA LEU A 61 -3.56 -8.99 -5.06
C LEU A 61 -2.87 -9.77 -3.95
N ASP A 62 -1.86 -9.13 -3.34
CA ASP A 62 -1.25 -9.53 -2.07
C ASP A 62 -1.58 -8.47 -1.00
N PRO A 63 -2.66 -8.65 -0.20
CA PRO A 63 -3.11 -7.65 0.76
C PRO A 63 -2.28 -7.66 2.06
N GLY A 64 -1.27 -6.83 2.16
CA GLY A 64 -0.48 -6.63 3.39
C GLY A 64 -1.11 -5.66 4.40
N SER A 65 -0.46 -5.43 5.54
CA SER A 65 -0.96 -4.54 6.61
C SER A 65 -0.70 -3.06 6.35
N ARG A 66 0.42 -2.71 5.76
CA ARG A 66 0.84 -1.35 5.45
C ARG A 66 0.64 -1.02 3.98
N GLU A 67 0.87 -2.00 3.14
CA GLU A 67 0.76 -1.89 1.69
C GLU A 67 0.08 -3.12 1.10
N THR A 68 -0.39 -3.01 -0.10
CA THR A 68 -0.95 -4.10 -0.91
C THR A 68 -0.19 -4.17 -2.21
N GLY A 69 0.43 -5.32 -2.48
CA GLY A 69 0.98 -5.61 -3.79
C GLY A 69 -0.14 -5.92 -4.78
N ALA A 70 0.03 -5.48 -6.02
CA ALA A 70 -0.89 -5.82 -7.09
C ALA A 70 -0.16 -6.07 -8.42
N ALA A 71 -0.59 -7.08 -9.13
CA ALA A 71 -0.12 -7.42 -10.47
C ALA A 71 -1.31 -7.51 -11.43
N VAL A 72 -1.12 -6.99 -12.63
CA VAL A 72 -2.05 -7.18 -13.74
C VAL A 72 -1.43 -8.20 -14.68
N VAL A 73 -2.13 -9.29 -14.93
CA VAL A 73 -1.62 -10.45 -15.67
C VAL A 73 -2.57 -10.79 -16.81
N ARG A 74 -2.01 -11.12 -17.95
CA ARG A 74 -2.73 -11.72 -19.07
C ARG A 74 -2.34 -13.19 -19.16
N ASP A 75 -3.31 -14.05 -19.19
CA ASP A 75 -3.11 -15.46 -19.47
C ASP A 75 -3.32 -15.73 -20.96
N ASP A 76 -2.49 -16.56 -21.54
CA ASP A 76 -2.66 -17.01 -22.92
C ASP A 76 -3.13 -18.50 -22.97
N GLU A 77 -3.57 -18.93 -24.14
CA GLU A 77 -4.06 -20.30 -24.39
C GLU A 77 -2.99 -21.38 -24.12
N LYS A 78 -1.69 -20.99 -24.18
CA LYS A 78 -0.54 -21.87 -23.89
C LYS A 78 -0.18 -21.88 -22.40
N LYS A 79 -1.08 -21.48 -21.51
CA LYS A 79 -0.87 -21.38 -20.05
C LYS A 79 0.33 -20.52 -19.65
N ARG A 80 0.67 -19.49 -20.44
CA ARG A 80 1.70 -18.52 -20.09
C ARG A 80 1.09 -17.32 -19.41
N HIS A 81 1.66 -16.92 -18.29
CA HIS A 81 1.25 -15.76 -17.50
C HIS A 81 2.14 -14.56 -17.82
N HIS A 82 1.57 -13.56 -18.49
CA HIS A 82 2.29 -12.36 -18.88
C HIS A 82 1.96 -11.22 -17.93
N ALA A 83 2.91 -10.78 -17.12
CA ALA A 83 2.75 -9.56 -16.34
C ALA A 83 2.66 -8.34 -17.27
N LEU A 84 1.63 -7.53 -17.09
CA LEU A 84 1.37 -6.31 -17.85
C LEU A 84 1.72 -5.05 -17.06
N ALA A 85 1.49 -5.05 -15.75
CA ALA A 85 1.79 -3.93 -14.86
C ALA A 85 1.91 -4.40 -13.41
N PHE A 86 2.74 -3.68 -12.63
CA PHE A 86 2.93 -3.89 -11.21
C PHE A 86 2.61 -2.63 -10.43
N PHE A 87 2.02 -2.81 -9.24
CA PHE A 87 1.64 -1.73 -8.36
C PHE A 87 1.95 -2.09 -6.90
N VAL A 88 2.31 -1.06 -6.13
CA VAL A 88 2.32 -1.10 -4.67
C VAL A 88 1.39 -0.02 -4.16
N ILE A 89 0.41 -0.38 -3.35
CA ILE A 89 -0.59 0.53 -2.80
C ILE A 89 -0.26 0.76 -1.33
N GLU A 90 0.35 1.88 -1.00
CA GLU A 90 0.67 2.27 0.37
C GLU A 90 -0.57 2.82 1.07
N HIS A 91 -0.98 2.17 2.18
CA HIS A 91 -2.16 2.53 2.96
C HIS A 91 -1.85 3.59 4.01
N ARG A 92 -2.77 4.50 4.24
CA ARG A 92 -2.67 5.51 5.31
C ARG A 92 -3.39 5.14 6.61
N GLY A 93 -3.59 3.86 6.87
CA GLY A 93 -4.28 3.37 8.07
C GLY A 93 -3.64 3.86 9.37
N GLY A 94 -2.30 3.89 9.46
CA GLY A 94 -1.56 4.46 10.58
C GLY A 94 -1.88 5.95 10.81
N ALA A 95 -1.79 6.76 9.76
CA ALA A 95 -2.10 8.20 9.84
C ALA A 95 -3.57 8.47 10.24
N ILE A 96 -4.51 7.64 9.79
CA ILE A 96 -5.93 7.72 10.22
C ILE A 96 -6.07 7.43 11.70
N ARG A 97 -5.43 6.36 12.20
CA ARG A 97 -5.41 5.99 13.62
C ARG A 97 -4.86 7.13 14.49
N ASP A 98 -3.71 7.69 14.09
CA ASP A 98 -3.04 8.73 14.86
C ASP A 98 -3.85 10.04 14.86
N ALA A 99 -4.48 10.38 13.74
CA ALA A 99 -5.41 11.50 13.68
C ALA A 99 -6.66 11.30 14.57
N LEU A 100 -7.17 10.08 14.70
CA LEU A 100 -8.27 9.76 15.62
C LEU A 100 -7.83 9.86 17.07
N LYS A 101 -6.62 9.38 17.39
CA LYS A 101 -6.01 9.49 18.74
C LYS A 101 -5.81 10.95 19.13
N ALA A 102 -5.24 11.77 18.25
CA ALA A 102 -5.05 13.20 18.49
C ALA A 102 -6.38 13.92 18.76
N ARG A 103 -7.43 13.64 17.95
CA ARG A 103 -8.77 14.20 18.19
C ARG A 103 -9.37 13.77 19.53
N SER A 104 -9.12 12.55 19.97
CA SER A 104 -9.54 12.06 21.28
C SER A 104 -8.81 12.79 22.41
N ALA A 105 -7.50 12.99 22.29
CA ALA A 105 -6.68 13.73 23.25
C ALA A 105 -7.14 15.19 23.39
N PHE A 106 -7.40 15.90 22.26
CA PHE A 106 -7.96 17.26 22.29
C PHE A 106 -9.32 17.32 22.99
N ARG A 107 -10.22 16.36 22.76
CA ARG A 107 -11.51 16.30 23.44
C ARG A 107 -11.35 16.08 24.95
N ARG A 108 -10.43 15.20 25.37
CA ARG A 108 -10.11 14.95 26.78
C ARG A 108 -9.61 16.23 27.44
N ARG A 109 -8.63 16.89 26.82
CA ARG A 109 -8.05 18.14 27.34
C ARG A 109 -9.08 19.26 27.50
N ARG A 110 -10.01 19.44 26.55
CA ARG A 110 -11.09 20.44 26.69
C ARG A 110 -12.01 20.13 27.85
N ARG A 111 -12.37 18.86 28.06
CA ARG A 111 -13.21 18.46 29.20
C ARG A 111 -12.52 18.68 30.54
N SER A 112 -11.26 18.28 30.67
CA SER A 112 -10.50 18.42 31.92
C SER A 112 -10.25 19.88 32.32
N GLN A 113 -10.40 20.84 31.41
CA GLN A 113 -10.19 22.26 31.65
C GLN A 113 -11.50 23.06 31.53
N ASN A 114 -12.63 22.42 31.65
CA ASN A 114 -13.99 23.02 31.56
C ASN A 114 -14.19 23.94 30.36
N LEU A 115 -13.48 23.67 29.25
CA LEU A 115 -13.62 24.40 28.00
C LEU A 115 -14.81 23.86 27.22
N ARG A 116 -15.33 24.67 26.27
CA ARG A 116 -16.41 24.29 25.37
C ARG A 116 -16.21 22.90 24.79
N CYS A 117 -17.04 21.95 25.17
CA CYS A 117 -16.99 20.56 24.71
C CYS A 117 -18.40 19.98 24.63
N ARG A 118 -18.52 18.93 23.83
CA ARG A 118 -19.75 18.11 23.83
C ARG A 118 -19.68 17.11 24.96
N SER A 119 -20.84 16.68 25.44
CA SER A 119 -20.97 15.59 26.42
C SER A 119 -20.18 14.35 26.00
N PRO A 120 -19.59 13.61 26.97
CA PRO A 120 -18.87 12.38 26.65
C PRO A 120 -19.73 11.40 25.89
N ARG A 121 -19.18 10.81 24.84
CA ARG A 121 -19.80 9.65 24.19
C ARG A 121 -19.16 8.40 24.78
N PHE A 122 -19.97 7.53 25.33
CA PHE A 122 -19.49 6.27 25.87
C PHE A 122 -19.07 5.33 24.75
N LEU A 123 -17.98 4.59 24.97
CA LEU A 123 -17.43 3.63 23.99
C LEU A 123 -18.15 2.27 24.05
N ASN A 124 -19.03 2.07 25.04
CA ASN A 124 -19.73 0.82 25.30
C ASN A 124 -20.96 0.57 24.41
N ARG A 125 -21.24 1.45 23.44
CA ARG A 125 -22.31 1.20 22.46
C ARG A 125 -21.99 0.00 21.58
N VAL A 126 -22.99 -0.82 21.30
CA VAL A 126 -22.89 -1.96 20.39
C VAL A 126 -22.49 -1.48 18.99
N LYS A 127 -21.53 -2.17 18.38
CA LYS A 127 -21.14 -1.94 16.99
C LYS A 127 -21.93 -2.85 16.07
N PRO A 128 -22.33 -2.40 14.86
CA PRO A 128 -22.94 -3.29 13.88
C PRO A 128 -22.04 -4.49 13.55
N LYS A 129 -22.65 -5.63 13.23
CA LYS A 129 -21.90 -6.80 12.74
C LYS A 129 -21.05 -6.41 11.53
N GLY A 130 -19.80 -6.85 11.50
CA GLY A 130 -18.86 -6.51 10.40
C GLY A 130 -18.29 -5.08 10.46
N TRP A 131 -18.54 -4.32 11.53
CA TRP A 131 -17.96 -2.99 11.68
C TRP A 131 -16.44 -3.07 11.79
N LEU A 132 -15.75 -2.27 10.97
CA LEU A 132 -14.31 -2.10 11.02
C LEU A 132 -13.94 -0.70 11.51
N PRO A 133 -12.87 -0.55 12.32
CA PRO A 133 -12.28 0.76 12.61
C PRO A 133 -11.95 1.51 11.31
N PRO A 134 -12.04 2.87 11.29
CA PRO A 134 -11.79 3.64 10.08
C PRO A 134 -10.44 3.39 9.42
N SER A 135 -9.40 3.04 10.19
CA SER A 135 -8.06 2.69 9.69
C SER A 135 -8.04 1.36 8.94
N LEU A 136 -8.83 0.38 9.38
CA LEU A 136 -8.97 -0.92 8.71
C LEU A 136 -9.94 -0.85 7.53
N ARG A 137 -11.06 -0.15 7.70
CA ARG A 137 -12.02 0.08 6.60
C ARG A 137 -11.34 0.78 5.42
N HIS A 138 -10.45 1.73 5.69
CA HIS A 138 -9.66 2.41 4.67
C HIS A 138 -8.85 1.44 3.79
N ARG A 139 -8.24 0.39 4.37
CA ARG A 139 -7.50 -0.62 3.59
C ARG A 139 -8.39 -1.31 2.57
N VAL A 140 -9.53 -1.81 3.04
CA VAL A 140 -10.51 -2.50 2.19
C VAL A 140 -10.98 -1.58 1.06
N GLU A 141 -11.43 -0.38 1.41
CA GLU A 141 -11.95 0.59 0.43
C GLU A 141 -10.90 1.07 -0.56
N THR A 142 -9.65 1.20 -0.14
CA THR A 142 -8.56 1.60 -1.04
C THR A 142 -8.25 0.51 -2.04
N THR A 143 -8.12 -0.74 -1.60
CA THR A 143 -7.89 -1.88 -2.49
C THR A 143 -9.05 -2.06 -3.47
N LEU A 144 -10.30 -1.99 -2.97
CA LEU A 144 -11.48 -2.06 -3.82
C LEU A 144 -11.57 -0.90 -4.83
N SER A 145 -11.22 0.31 -4.41
CA SER A 145 -11.15 1.48 -5.30
C SER A 145 -10.10 1.31 -6.38
N PHE A 146 -8.96 0.70 -6.05
CA PHE A 146 -7.93 0.35 -7.03
C PHE A 146 -8.48 -0.66 -8.05
N VAL A 147 -9.09 -1.76 -7.61
CA VAL A 147 -9.68 -2.78 -8.49
C VAL A 147 -10.72 -2.16 -9.41
N ARG A 148 -11.70 -1.42 -8.87
CA ARG A 148 -12.72 -0.71 -9.67
C ARG A 148 -12.12 0.27 -10.69
N ARG A 149 -10.98 0.87 -10.35
CA ARG A 149 -10.25 1.75 -11.27
C ARG A 149 -9.58 0.95 -12.39
N MET A 150 -8.97 -0.19 -12.07
CA MET A 150 -8.35 -1.06 -13.07
C MET A 150 -9.40 -1.63 -14.03
N CYS A 151 -10.57 -2.03 -13.54
CA CYS A 151 -11.68 -2.49 -14.39
C CYS A 151 -12.18 -1.42 -15.39
N ARG A 152 -11.99 -0.14 -15.10
CA ARG A 152 -12.29 0.95 -16.04
C ARG A 152 -11.24 1.12 -17.14
N TYR A 153 -10.03 0.62 -16.94
CA TYR A 153 -8.91 0.81 -17.86
C TYR A 153 -8.41 -0.46 -18.52
N LEU A 154 -8.86 -1.61 -18.05
CA LEU A 154 -8.43 -2.93 -18.49
C LEU A 154 -9.64 -3.86 -18.66
N PRO A 155 -9.62 -4.77 -19.64
CA PRO A 155 -10.65 -5.78 -19.82
C PRO A 155 -10.49 -6.90 -18.77
N VAL A 156 -10.77 -6.58 -17.52
CA VAL A 156 -10.60 -7.49 -16.39
C VAL A 156 -11.67 -8.56 -16.43
N SER A 157 -11.25 -9.82 -16.46
CA SER A 157 -12.11 -11.02 -16.44
C SER A 157 -12.19 -11.71 -15.09
N GLY A 158 -11.25 -11.42 -14.16
CA GLY A 158 -11.23 -12.04 -12.84
C GLY A 158 -10.23 -11.40 -11.90
N ILE A 159 -10.33 -11.77 -10.64
CA ILE A 159 -9.48 -11.29 -9.55
C ILE A 159 -8.92 -12.49 -8.81
N ALA A 160 -7.61 -12.51 -8.52
CA ALA A 160 -7.02 -13.44 -7.58
C ALA A 160 -6.51 -12.67 -6.35
N THR A 161 -6.82 -13.14 -5.16
CA THR A 161 -6.38 -12.48 -3.93
C THR A 161 -5.79 -13.48 -2.94
N GLU A 162 -4.69 -13.11 -2.31
CA GLU A 162 -4.18 -13.90 -1.20
C GLU A 162 -5.11 -13.76 0.00
N LEU A 163 -5.51 -14.91 0.57
CA LEU A 163 -6.37 -14.98 1.74
C LEU A 163 -5.58 -15.51 2.95
N VAL A 164 -4.57 -14.76 3.37
CA VAL A 164 -3.74 -15.11 4.54
C VAL A 164 -4.56 -15.07 5.81
N LYS A 165 -4.35 -16.06 6.65
CA LYS A 165 -4.81 -16.10 8.03
C LYS A 165 -3.61 -16.25 8.96
N PHE A 166 -3.45 -15.28 9.86
CA PHE A 166 -2.56 -15.43 11.00
C PHE A 166 -3.35 -15.98 12.18
N ASP A 167 -2.93 -17.12 12.70
CA ASP A 167 -3.50 -17.67 13.92
C ASP A 167 -2.95 -16.93 15.13
N SER A 168 -3.66 -15.86 15.53
CA SER A 168 -3.24 -15.02 16.64
C SER A 168 -3.30 -15.73 17.99
N GLN A 169 -4.15 -16.75 18.17
CA GLN A 169 -4.21 -17.54 19.41
C GLN A 169 -2.99 -18.43 19.53
N LYS A 170 -2.68 -19.19 18.47
CA LYS A 170 -1.51 -20.08 18.43
C LYS A 170 -0.19 -19.32 18.42
N LEU A 171 -0.16 -18.10 17.83
CA LEU A 171 0.98 -17.20 17.92
C LEU A 171 1.26 -16.73 19.36
N GLN A 172 0.23 -16.53 20.18
CA GLN A 172 0.35 -16.15 21.59
C GLN A 172 0.54 -17.35 22.52
N ASN A 173 -0.11 -18.46 22.24
CA ASN A 173 -0.01 -19.68 23.03
C ASN A 173 0.09 -20.89 22.11
N PRO A 174 1.32 -21.36 21.80
CA PRO A 174 1.57 -22.47 20.89
C PRO A 174 0.96 -23.81 21.35
N GLU A 175 0.71 -23.97 22.64
CA GLU A 175 0.21 -25.20 23.27
C GLU A 175 -1.32 -25.27 23.34
N VAL A 176 -2.03 -24.25 22.79
CA VAL A 176 -3.49 -24.29 22.74
C VAL A 176 -3.97 -25.45 21.86
N SER A 177 -4.72 -26.38 22.43
CA SER A 177 -5.28 -27.57 21.76
C SER A 177 -6.74 -27.80 22.16
N GLY A 178 -7.43 -28.72 21.47
CA GLY A 178 -8.79 -29.14 21.77
C GLY A 178 -9.86 -28.06 21.53
N VAL A 179 -10.91 -28.08 22.35
CA VAL A 179 -12.07 -27.18 22.25
C VAL A 179 -11.70 -25.69 22.32
N LYS A 180 -10.59 -25.35 22.96
CA LYS A 180 -10.06 -23.99 23.04
C LYS A 180 -9.34 -23.52 21.76
N TYR A 181 -9.10 -24.43 20.82
CA TYR A 181 -8.39 -24.17 19.59
C TYR A 181 -9.11 -24.78 18.37
N GLN A 182 -9.55 -23.96 17.47
CA GLN A 182 -10.32 -24.38 16.29
C GLN A 182 -9.57 -24.32 14.97
N GLN A 183 -8.23 -24.42 14.91
CA GLN A 183 -7.52 -24.47 13.60
C GLN A 183 -6.05 -24.95 13.66
N GLY A 184 -5.60 -25.46 12.69
CA GLY A 184 -4.85 -26.22 11.71
C GLY A 184 -3.37 -25.95 11.54
N THR A 185 -2.75 -26.78 10.90
CA THR A 185 -1.47 -27.36 10.49
C THR A 185 -0.32 -26.46 9.99
N LEU A 186 -0.38 -25.10 10.01
CA LEU A 186 0.63 -24.20 9.40
C LEU A 186 1.38 -23.32 10.42
N PHE A 187 1.43 -23.72 11.68
CA PHE A 187 1.92 -22.88 12.77
C PHE A 187 3.34 -22.32 12.57
N GLU A 188 4.33 -23.16 12.23
CA GLU A 188 5.73 -22.70 12.08
C GLU A 188 5.89 -21.74 10.88
N TYR A 189 5.14 -21.97 9.82
CA TYR A 189 5.13 -21.09 8.66
C TYR A 189 4.52 -19.73 8.99
N GLU A 190 3.38 -19.71 9.67
CA GLU A 190 2.70 -18.47 10.07
C GLU A 190 3.56 -17.64 11.04
N VAL A 191 4.22 -18.27 12.00
CA VAL A 191 5.14 -17.60 12.93
C VAL A 191 6.28 -16.93 12.17
N ARG A 192 6.91 -17.65 11.23
CA ARG A 192 8.04 -17.12 10.46
C ARG A 192 7.63 -15.92 9.61
N GLU A 193 6.54 -16.01 8.85
CA GLU A 193 6.06 -14.90 8.02
C GLU A 193 5.60 -13.71 8.87
N TYR A 194 4.96 -13.97 9.99
CA TYR A 194 4.62 -12.92 10.94
C TYR A 194 5.86 -12.17 11.45
N LEU A 195 6.91 -12.91 11.85
CA LEU A 195 8.15 -12.29 12.34
C LEU A 195 8.89 -11.52 11.22
N LEU A 196 8.89 -12.06 10.00
CA LEU A 196 9.44 -11.37 8.82
C LEU A 196 8.75 -10.04 8.58
N GLU A 197 7.44 -10.00 8.67
CA GLU A 197 6.63 -8.77 8.56
C GLU A 197 6.89 -7.80 9.73
N LYS A 198 6.88 -8.33 10.96
CA LYS A 198 7.06 -7.56 12.18
C LYS A 198 8.41 -6.84 12.22
N PHE A 199 9.48 -7.52 11.85
CA PHE A 199 10.86 -7.01 11.91
C PHE A 199 11.39 -6.49 10.57
N GLY A 200 10.53 -6.32 9.56
CA GLY A 200 10.89 -5.73 8.28
C GLY A 200 11.99 -6.51 7.53
N ARG A 201 12.03 -7.85 7.69
CA ARG A 201 13.01 -8.75 7.05
C ARG A 201 14.49 -8.42 7.36
N LYS A 202 14.75 -7.90 8.55
CA LYS A 202 16.09 -7.50 9.01
C LYS A 202 16.48 -8.28 10.27
N CYS A 203 17.78 -8.50 10.43
CA CYS A 203 18.30 -8.99 11.70
C CYS A 203 18.05 -7.94 12.79
N VAL A 204 17.36 -8.30 13.88
CA VAL A 204 17.07 -7.36 14.98
C VAL A 204 18.34 -6.92 15.73
N TYR A 205 19.41 -7.70 15.67
CA TYR A 205 20.66 -7.44 16.40
C TYR A 205 21.63 -6.54 15.63
N CYS A 206 21.87 -6.81 14.36
CA CYS A 206 22.83 -6.07 13.55
C CYS A 206 22.22 -5.26 12.41
N GLY A 207 20.92 -5.41 12.15
CA GLY A 207 20.24 -4.68 11.07
C GLY A 207 20.49 -5.23 9.67
N ALA A 208 21.24 -6.32 9.50
CA ALA A 208 21.54 -6.88 8.18
C ALA A 208 20.27 -7.28 7.42
N GLU A 209 20.22 -6.90 6.14
CA GLU A 209 19.14 -7.17 5.18
C GLU A 209 19.66 -8.09 4.07
N GLY A 210 18.75 -8.78 3.36
CA GLY A 210 19.12 -9.62 2.22
C GLY A 210 19.93 -10.87 2.57
N VAL A 211 20.01 -11.21 3.86
CA VAL A 211 20.73 -12.39 4.38
C VAL A 211 19.77 -13.45 4.92
N PRO A 212 20.18 -14.72 4.97
CA PRO A 212 19.38 -15.77 5.62
C PRO A 212 19.09 -15.41 7.08
N LEU A 213 17.79 -15.42 7.45
CA LEU A 213 17.31 -15.08 8.77
C LEU A 213 16.75 -16.32 9.47
N ASN A 214 17.13 -16.53 10.71
CA ASN A 214 16.62 -17.58 11.60
C ASN A 214 15.67 -16.97 12.64
N ILE A 215 14.75 -17.79 13.14
CA ILE A 215 13.97 -17.47 14.33
C ILE A 215 14.85 -17.73 15.55
N ASP A 216 15.08 -16.71 16.35
CA ASP A 216 15.83 -16.81 17.61
C ASP A 216 14.91 -16.58 18.81
N HIS A 217 15.15 -17.31 19.88
CA HIS A 217 14.46 -17.15 21.15
C HIS A 217 15.18 -16.14 22.03
N VAL A 218 14.51 -15.07 22.40
CA VAL A 218 15.04 -14.03 23.29
C VAL A 218 15.46 -14.62 24.61
N VAL A 219 14.56 -15.37 25.27
CA VAL A 219 14.89 -16.29 26.34
C VAL A 219 15.14 -17.65 25.69
N PRO A 220 16.37 -18.20 25.75
CA PRO A 220 16.69 -19.46 25.09
C PRO A 220 15.85 -20.64 25.60
N ARG A 221 15.55 -21.59 24.71
CA ARG A 221 14.82 -22.83 25.10
C ARG A 221 15.48 -23.57 26.26
N ALA A 222 16.81 -23.66 26.26
CA ALA A 222 17.58 -24.24 27.35
C ALA A 222 17.40 -23.56 28.72
N LYS A 223 16.87 -22.32 28.72
CA LYS A 223 16.54 -21.55 29.92
C LYS A 223 15.02 -21.39 30.12
N GLY A 224 14.23 -22.31 29.60
CA GLY A 224 12.77 -22.28 29.73
C GLY A 224 12.03 -21.29 28.81
N GLY A 225 12.69 -20.81 27.76
CA GLY A 225 12.08 -19.88 26.80
C GLY A 225 10.95 -20.52 25.99
N SER A 226 9.80 -19.84 25.93
CA SER A 226 8.61 -20.28 25.24
C SER A 226 8.67 -19.99 23.73
N ASN A 227 7.87 -20.75 22.94
CA ASN A 227 7.65 -20.48 21.51
C ASN A 227 6.62 -19.35 21.24
N ARG A 228 6.26 -18.58 22.24
CA ARG A 228 5.37 -17.40 22.05
C ARG A 228 6.05 -16.34 21.22
N VAL A 229 5.30 -15.70 20.35
CA VAL A 229 5.81 -14.63 19.47
C VAL A 229 6.44 -13.47 20.24
N SER A 230 6.02 -13.26 21.49
CA SER A 230 6.62 -12.29 22.43
C SER A 230 8.05 -12.65 22.86
N ASN A 231 8.47 -13.93 22.64
CA ASN A 231 9.82 -14.41 22.90
C ASN A 231 10.63 -14.69 21.64
N LEU A 232 10.10 -14.43 20.45
CA LEU A 232 10.72 -14.75 19.17
C LEU A 232 11.12 -13.49 18.40
N VAL A 233 12.32 -13.54 17.82
CA VAL A 233 12.86 -12.47 16.96
C VAL A 233 13.52 -13.07 15.71
N LEU A 234 13.86 -12.19 14.74
CA LEU A 234 14.65 -12.57 13.58
C LEU A 234 16.12 -12.22 13.79
N ALA A 235 16.99 -13.18 13.59
CA ALA A 235 18.45 -13.01 13.64
C ALA A 235 19.11 -13.57 12.38
N CYS A 236 20.14 -12.92 11.85
CA CYS A 236 20.99 -13.56 10.85
C CYS A 236 21.75 -14.74 11.46
N VAL A 237 22.21 -15.66 10.63
CA VAL A 237 22.91 -16.88 11.08
C VAL A 237 24.06 -16.56 12.03
N SER A 238 24.90 -15.59 11.68
CA SER A 238 26.05 -15.17 12.51
C SER A 238 25.62 -14.64 13.89
N CYS A 239 24.61 -13.77 13.95
CA CYS A 239 24.12 -13.24 15.24
C CYS A 239 23.44 -14.32 16.09
N ASN A 240 22.69 -15.22 15.45
CA ASN A 240 22.03 -16.32 16.13
C ASN A 240 23.04 -17.27 16.77
N GLN A 241 24.07 -17.67 16.02
CA GLN A 241 25.16 -18.51 16.51
C GLN A 241 25.95 -17.82 17.63
N LYS A 242 26.32 -16.55 17.45
CA LYS A 242 27.03 -15.76 18.46
C LYS A 242 26.22 -15.61 19.76
N LYS A 243 24.91 -15.46 19.67
CA LYS A 243 24.06 -15.39 20.85
C LYS A 243 23.95 -16.74 21.56
N GLY A 244 23.69 -17.83 20.82
CA GLY A 244 23.53 -19.15 21.39
C GLY A 244 22.52 -19.18 22.55
N ALA A 245 22.91 -19.78 23.66
CA ALA A 245 22.11 -19.87 24.89
C ALA A 245 22.31 -18.70 25.87
N ARG A 246 22.96 -17.60 25.45
CA ARG A 246 23.12 -16.41 26.31
C ARG A 246 21.82 -15.65 26.45
N SER A 247 21.67 -14.91 27.57
CA SER A 247 20.57 -13.96 27.73
C SER A 247 20.68 -12.82 26.72
N LEU A 248 19.60 -12.09 26.50
CA LEU A 248 19.62 -10.92 25.62
C LEU A 248 20.54 -9.83 26.18
N GLU A 249 20.54 -9.67 27.49
CA GLU A 249 21.35 -8.72 28.26
C GLU A 249 22.84 -9.04 28.10
N ASP A 250 23.23 -10.29 28.29
CA ASP A 250 24.64 -10.73 28.16
C ASP A 250 25.14 -10.61 26.72
N PHE A 251 24.27 -10.95 25.75
CA PHE A 251 24.64 -10.86 24.34
C PHE A 251 24.78 -9.43 23.85
N LEU A 252 23.95 -8.52 24.35
CA LEU A 252 23.96 -7.10 23.98
C LEU A 252 24.66 -6.21 25.00
N LYS A 253 25.48 -6.78 25.91
CA LYS A 253 26.33 -6.04 26.80
C LYS A 253 27.23 -5.10 25.99
N GLY A 254 27.14 -3.81 26.22
CA GLY A 254 27.81 -2.78 25.42
C GLY A 254 27.02 -2.22 24.23
N LYS A 255 25.76 -2.66 24.02
CA LYS A 255 24.85 -2.12 22.99
C LYS A 255 23.46 -1.79 23.56
N PRO A 256 23.38 -0.85 24.53
CA PRO A 256 22.14 -0.57 25.28
C PRO A 256 21.00 -0.08 24.38
N GLU A 257 21.29 0.66 23.32
CA GLU A 257 20.29 1.14 22.36
C GLU A 257 19.63 -0.01 21.57
N VAL A 258 20.43 -1.01 21.15
CA VAL A 258 19.93 -2.21 20.48
C VAL A 258 19.06 -3.02 21.44
N LEU A 259 19.50 -3.18 22.68
CA LEU A 259 18.72 -3.87 23.72
C LEU A 259 17.37 -3.19 23.98
N ALA A 260 17.36 -1.87 24.13
CA ALA A 260 16.14 -1.08 24.32
C ALA A 260 15.20 -1.20 23.12
N ARG A 261 15.74 -1.14 21.88
CA ARG A 261 14.98 -1.32 20.64
C ARG A 261 14.35 -2.70 20.60
N VAL A 262 15.10 -3.77 20.79
CA VAL A 262 14.60 -5.16 20.75
C VAL A 262 13.51 -5.36 21.80
N ARG A 263 13.69 -4.90 23.02
CA ARG A 263 12.67 -4.99 24.09
C ARG A 263 11.38 -4.23 23.74
N ARG A 264 11.49 -3.06 23.11
CA ARG A 264 10.34 -2.27 22.66
C ARG A 264 9.60 -2.99 21.54
N GLU A 265 10.30 -3.56 20.56
CA GLU A 265 9.72 -4.29 19.44
C GLU A 265 9.05 -5.60 19.88
N LEU A 266 9.62 -6.30 20.87
CA LEU A 266 9.00 -7.49 21.46
C LEU A 266 7.64 -7.18 22.09
N LYS A 267 7.51 -6.06 22.79
CA LYS A 267 6.26 -5.60 23.42
C LYS A 267 5.23 -5.08 22.41
N THR A 268 5.60 -4.93 21.13
CA THR A 268 4.67 -4.45 20.10
C THR A 268 3.58 -5.52 19.90
N PRO A 269 2.29 -5.18 20.07
CA PRO A 269 1.21 -6.16 19.95
C PRO A 269 1.09 -6.67 18.51
N LEU A 270 0.45 -7.83 18.34
CA LEU A 270 0.11 -8.50 17.06
C LEU A 270 -0.86 -7.67 16.17
N ARG A 271 -0.64 -6.36 16.07
CA ARG A 271 -1.57 -5.43 15.39
C ARG A 271 -1.68 -5.69 13.90
N ASP A 272 -0.57 -6.06 13.28
CA ASP A 272 -0.56 -6.24 11.82
C ASP A 272 -1.26 -7.55 11.45
N ALA A 273 -0.98 -8.64 12.17
CA ALA A 273 -1.70 -9.90 12.01
C ALA A 273 -3.21 -9.75 12.30
N ALA A 274 -3.57 -9.07 13.39
CA ALA A 274 -4.97 -8.80 13.71
C ALA A 274 -5.64 -7.90 12.65
N ALA A 275 -4.92 -6.93 12.09
CA ALA A 275 -5.43 -6.08 11.02
C ALA A 275 -5.70 -6.88 9.73
N VAL A 276 -4.79 -7.76 9.32
CA VAL A 276 -4.98 -8.63 8.16
C VAL A 276 -6.16 -9.58 8.39
N ASN A 277 -6.20 -10.25 9.53
CA ASN A 277 -7.30 -11.17 9.88
C ASN A 277 -8.67 -10.49 9.89
N ALA A 278 -8.77 -9.27 10.44
CA ALA A 278 -10.02 -8.52 10.50
C ALA A 278 -10.50 -8.04 9.11
N THR A 279 -9.59 -7.75 8.19
CA THR A 279 -9.95 -7.17 6.89
C THR A 279 -10.11 -8.20 5.77
N ARG A 280 -9.49 -9.39 5.88
CA ARG A 280 -9.42 -10.38 4.80
C ARG A 280 -10.80 -10.80 4.25
N TRP A 281 -11.71 -11.19 5.14
CA TRP A 281 -13.05 -11.64 4.74
C TRP A 281 -13.91 -10.49 4.23
N VAL A 282 -13.76 -9.31 4.83
CA VAL A 282 -14.48 -8.12 4.36
C VAL A 282 -14.00 -7.75 2.96
N LEU A 283 -12.67 -7.75 2.72
CA LEU A 283 -12.12 -7.50 1.39
C LEU A 283 -12.60 -8.55 0.38
N PHE A 284 -12.53 -9.83 0.72
CA PHE A 284 -12.98 -10.92 -0.14
C PHE A 284 -14.45 -10.77 -0.55
N ASN A 285 -15.33 -10.50 0.41
CA ASN A 285 -16.75 -10.32 0.15
C ASN A 285 -17.03 -9.08 -0.72
N GLU A 286 -16.33 -7.98 -0.48
CA GLU A 286 -16.44 -6.77 -1.29
C GLU A 286 -15.87 -6.97 -2.71
N LEU A 287 -14.84 -7.79 -2.88
CA LEU A 287 -14.33 -8.18 -4.21
C LEU A 287 -15.37 -9.04 -4.94
N LYS A 288 -15.98 -10.03 -4.29
CA LYS A 288 -17.08 -10.83 -4.88
C LYS A 288 -18.25 -9.96 -5.28
N ALA A 289 -18.57 -8.94 -4.51
CA ALA A 289 -19.65 -8.00 -4.83
C ALA A 289 -19.38 -7.14 -6.08
N THR A 290 -18.17 -7.19 -6.66
CA THR A 290 -17.90 -6.55 -7.96
C THR A 290 -18.53 -7.29 -9.15
N GLY A 291 -19.01 -8.52 -8.96
CA GLY A 291 -19.55 -9.38 -10.01
C GLY A 291 -18.48 -10.15 -10.81
N LEU A 292 -17.20 -9.92 -10.55
CA LEU A 292 -16.10 -10.66 -11.18
C LEU A 292 -15.82 -11.98 -10.45
N PRO A 293 -15.39 -13.04 -11.14
CA PRO A 293 -14.85 -14.24 -10.51
C PRO A 293 -13.69 -13.91 -9.60
N VAL A 294 -13.70 -14.42 -8.35
CA VAL A 294 -12.64 -14.20 -7.38
C VAL A 294 -12.01 -15.52 -6.97
N GLU A 295 -10.76 -15.74 -7.36
CA GLU A 295 -9.93 -16.84 -6.93
C GLU A 295 -9.19 -16.47 -5.63
N THR A 296 -9.02 -17.44 -4.74
CA THR A 296 -8.24 -17.25 -3.50
C THR A 296 -6.99 -18.14 -3.52
N GLY A 297 -5.85 -17.56 -3.13
CA GLY A 297 -4.61 -18.26 -2.90
C GLY A 297 -4.24 -18.26 -1.40
N SER A 298 -3.57 -19.30 -0.93
CA SER A 298 -2.93 -19.30 0.39
C SER A 298 -1.53 -18.73 0.30
N GLY A 299 -1.01 -18.15 1.40
CA GLY A 299 0.38 -17.68 1.45
C GLY A 299 1.42 -18.79 1.21
N ALA A 300 1.08 -20.06 1.55
CA ALA A 300 1.91 -21.22 1.24
C ALA A 300 2.00 -21.45 -0.27
N LEU A 301 0.87 -21.38 -0.98
CA LEU A 301 0.82 -21.50 -2.44
C LEU A 301 1.58 -20.36 -3.12
N THR A 302 1.38 -19.11 -2.67
CA THR A 302 2.13 -17.95 -3.17
C THR A 302 3.64 -18.15 -3.03
N LYS A 303 4.09 -18.64 -1.86
CA LYS A 303 5.51 -18.95 -1.63
C LYS A 303 6.01 -20.07 -2.54
N PHE A 304 5.26 -21.16 -2.66
CA PHE A 304 5.60 -22.27 -3.56
C PHE A 304 5.77 -21.77 -5.00
N ASN A 305 4.78 -21.07 -5.53
CA ASN A 305 4.82 -20.50 -6.88
C ASN A 305 6.03 -19.58 -7.05
N ARG A 306 6.30 -18.71 -6.07
CA ARG A 306 7.43 -17.81 -6.11
C ARG A 306 8.78 -18.54 -6.23
N HIS A 307 8.96 -19.61 -5.46
CA HIS A 307 10.17 -20.46 -5.54
C HIS A 307 10.24 -21.22 -6.87
N ALA A 308 9.14 -21.83 -7.30
CA ALA A 308 9.08 -22.60 -8.53
C ALA A 308 9.41 -21.76 -9.78
N PHE A 309 9.06 -20.48 -9.77
CA PHE A 309 9.31 -19.56 -10.90
C PHE A 309 10.52 -18.62 -10.68
N GLY A 310 11.35 -18.85 -9.67
CA GLY A 310 12.55 -18.06 -9.40
C GLY A 310 12.23 -16.56 -9.19
N VAL A 311 11.13 -16.25 -8.48
CA VAL A 311 10.65 -14.89 -8.26
C VAL A 311 11.14 -14.38 -6.92
N GLU A 312 11.71 -13.19 -6.88
CA GLU A 312 12.17 -12.51 -5.67
C GLU A 312 10.99 -12.18 -4.73
N LYS A 313 11.28 -11.93 -3.45
CA LYS A 313 10.25 -11.60 -2.47
C LYS A 313 10.00 -10.10 -2.41
N GLU A 314 8.96 -9.69 -3.11
CA GLU A 314 8.44 -8.32 -3.10
C GLU A 314 6.91 -8.36 -3.17
N HIS A 315 6.20 -7.44 -2.54
CA HIS A 315 4.74 -7.46 -2.50
C HIS A 315 4.06 -7.53 -3.87
N TRP A 316 4.58 -6.83 -4.88
CA TRP A 316 4.04 -6.90 -6.25
C TRP A 316 4.38 -8.22 -6.96
N LEU A 317 5.50 -8.86 -6.60
CA LEU A 317 5.89 -10.16 -7.12
C LEU A 317 5.18 -11.30 -6.39
N ASP A 318 4.95 -11.15 -5.10
CA ASP A 318 4.08 -12.06 -4.35
C ASP A 318 2.65 -12.02 -4.94
N ALA A 319 2.13 -10.83 -5.26
CA ALA A 319 0.85 -10.68 -5.95
C ALA A 319 0.82 -11.42 -7.31
N LEU A 320 1.90 -11.37 -8.10
CA LEU A 320 2.02 -12.13 -9.35
C LEU A 320 1.84 -13.64 -9.11
N CYS A 321 2.36 -14.13 -7.99
CA CYS A 321 2.38 -15.54 -7.61
C CYS A 321 1.10 -16.03 -6.90
N VAL A 322 0.11 -15.15 -6.66
CA VAL A 322 -1.16 -15.52 -6.04
C VAL A 322 -1.99 -16.40 -6.96
N GLY A 323 -2.67 -17.39 -6.37
CA GLY A 323 -3.56 -18.31 -7.08
C GLY A 323 -2.82 -19.41 -7.83
N ARG A 324 -3.54 -20.11 -8.72
CA ARG A 324 -2.95 -21.18 -9.51
C ARG A 324 -2.08 -20.61 -10.63
N LEU A 325 -0.86 -21.11 -10.74
CA LEU A 325 0.07 -20.81 -11.81
C LEU A 325 0.52 -22.13 -12.46
N ASN A 326 0.04 -22.38 -13.68
CA ASN A 326 0.36 -23.55 -14.46
C ASN A 326 1.10 -23.10 -15.73
N GLY A 327 2.43 -23.03 -15.68
CA GLY A 327 3.21 -22.67 -16.87
C GLY A 327 4.19 -21.54 -16.67
N VAL A 328 4.63 -20.89 -17.75
CA VAL A 328 5.71 -19.91 -17.76
C VAL A 328 5.23 -18.52 -17.33
N VAL A 329 5.95 -17.90 -16.39
CA VAL A 329 5.69 -16.53 -15.95
C VAL A 329 6.66 -15.56 -16.65
N THR A 330 6.14 -14.61 -17.41
CA THR A 330 6.95 -13.58 -18.10
C THR A 330 6.77 -12.23 -17.41
N ARG A 331 7.88 -11.61 -16.95
CA ARG A 331 7.87 -10.37 -16.18
C ARG A 331 8.89 -9.30 -16.61
N LYS A 332 9.46 -9.45 -17.81
CA LYS A 332 10.65 -8.67 -18.24
C LYS A 332 10.41 -7.16 -18.27
N GLY A 333 11.28 -6.41 -17.61
CA GLY A 333 11.49 -4.97 -17.79
C GLY A 333 10.36 -4.05 -17.38
N LEU A 334 9.44 -4.48 -16.49
CA LEU A 334 8.32 -3.65 -16.02
C LEU A 334 8.73 -2.81 -14.80
N ASN A 335 8.39 -1.52 -14.85
CA ASN A 335 8.49 -0.63 -13.69
C ASN A 335 7.28 -0.83 -12.77
N VAL A 336 7.51 -0.68 -11.48
CA VAL A 336 6.46 -0.74 -10.45
C VAL A 336 5.93 0.67 -10.19
N LEU A 337 4.62 0.85 -10.26
CA LEU A 337 3.97 2.10 -9.88
C LEU A 337 3.56 2.08 -8.42
N GLU A 338 4.24 2.86 -7.59
CA GLU A 338 3.82 3.13 -6.23
C GLU A 338 2.61 4.06 -6.23
N ILE A 339 1.57 3.69 -5.50
CA ILE A 339 0.32 4.44 -5.31
C ILE A 339 0.16 4.75 -3.82
N ARG A 340 0.64 5.90 -3.41
CA ARG A 340 0.57 6.33 -2.01
C ARG A 340 -0.76 6.99 -1.71
N CYS A 341 -1.49 6.49 -0.71
CA CYS A 341 -2.76 7.07 -0.28
C CYS A 341 -2.55 8.39 0.47
N MET A 342 -2.89 9.51 -0.15
CA MET A 342 -2.72 10.87 0.42
C MET A 342 -4.00 11.39 1.10
N GLY A 343 -5.14 10.77 0.85
CA GLY A 343 -6.46 11.30 1.15
C GLY A 343 -6.88 12.38 0.14
N ARG A 344 -8.16 12.74 0.15
CA ARG A 344 -8.73 13.59 -0.90
C ARG A 344 -8.12 14.98 -1.02
N GLY A 345 -7.38 15.46 0.01
CA GLY A 345 -6.77 16.79 0.02
C GLY A 345 -7.77 17.97 -0.03
N SER A 346 -9.04 17.67 -0.31
CA SER A 346 -10.11 18.67 -0.47
C SER A 346 -10.55 19.35 0.83
N ARG A 347 -10.12 18.82 1.97
CA ARG A 347 -10.46 19.37 3.28
C ARG A 347 -9.32 20.28 3.73
N GLN A 348 -9.46 21.55 3.48
CA GLN A 348 -8.59 22.56 4.06
C GLN A 348 -8.72 22.51 5.59
N ARG A 349 -7.57 22.63 6.28
CA ARG A 349 -7.53 22.71 7.73
C ARG A 349 -6.96 24.06 8.11
N THR A 350 -7.65 24.77 8.99
CA THR A 350 -7.05 25.92 9.67
C THR A 350 -6.03 25.44 10.69
N ARG A 351 -5.08 26.29 11.07
CA ARG A 351 -4.24 26.04 12.24
C ARG A 351 -5.14 25.89 13.47
N LEU A 352 -4.78 24.98 14.36
CA LEU A 352 -5.50 24.77 15.59
C LEU A 352 -4.81 25.48 16.76
N THR A 353 -5.61 25.89 17.75
CA THR A 353 -5.11 26.32 19.06
C THR A 353 -4.56 25.12 19.83
N LYS A 354 -3.88 25.35 20.97
CA LYS A 354 -3.43 24.29 21.90
C LYS A 354 -4.55 23.38 22.40
N TYR A 355 -5.81 23.82 22.31
CA TYR A 355 -6.99 23.06 22.70
C TYR A 355 -7.71 22.37 21.51
N GLY A 356 -7.20 22.53 20.28
CA GLY A 356 -7.77 21.94 19.08
C GLY A 356 -8.95 22.72 18.50
N PHE A 357 -9.11 24.00 18.82
CA PHE A 357 -10.07 24.90 18.17
C PHE A 357 -9.47 25.51 16.90
N PRO A 358 -10.25 25.72 15.84
CA PRO A 358 -9.81 26.40 14.64
C PRO A 358 -9.39 27.86 14.92
N ARG A 359 -8.30 28.31 14.27
CA ARG A 359 -7.83 29.71 14.36
C ARG A 359 -8.35 30.63 13.24
N GLY A 360 -9.13 30.12 12.32
CA GLY A 360 -9.61 30.90 11.19
C GLY A 360 -10.71 30.20 10.44
N TYR A 361 -11.24 30.88 9.44
CA TYR A 361 -12.31 30.36 8.60
C TYR A 361 -11.75 29.60 7.40
N LEU A 362 -12.46 28.55 6.99
CA LEU A 362 -12.16 27.81 5.78
C LEU A 362 -12.77 28.52 4.57
N MET A 363 -12.07 28.47 3.44
CA MET A 363 -12.65 28.84 2.16
C MET A 363 -13.94 28.03 1.90
N ARG A 364 -15.02 28.69 1.50
CA ARG A 364 -16.26 28.04 1.09
C ARG A 364 -16.09 27.31 -0.24
N GLN A 365 -15.48 27.99 -1.21
CA GLN A 365 -15.18 27.42 -2.52
C GLN A 365 -13.93 26.56 -2.48
N LYS A 366 -14.03 25.34 -2.99
CA LYS A 366 -12.92 24.40 -3.05
C LYS A 366 -12.09 24.53 -4.32
N CYS A 367 -12.64 25.15 -5.33
CA CYS A 367 -12.04 25.38 -6.63
C CYS A 367 -11.93 26.88 -6.87
N VAL A 368 -10.75 27.35 -7.27
CA VAL A 368 -10.46 28.77 -7.59
C VAL A 368 -9.79 28.81 -8.95
N HIS A 369 -10.39 29.53 -9.90
CA HIS A 369 -9.92 29.60 -11.29
C HIS A 369 -9.66 28.21 -11.93
N GLY A 370 -10.50 27.21 -11.64
CA GLY A 370 -10.36 25.85 -12.17
C GLY A 370 -9.35 24.95 -11.41
N PHE A 371 -8.66 25.47 -10.39
CA PHE A 371 -7.71 24.72 -9.58
C PHE A 371 -8.26 24.38 -8.20
N ALA A 372 -8.00 23.18 -7.73
CA ALA A 372 -8.30 22.73 -6.38
C ALA A 372 -7.02 22.40 -5.59
N THR A 373 -7.05 22.56 -4.27
CA THR A 373 -5.91 22.20 -3.44
C THR A 373 -5.56 20.72 -3.60
N GLY A 374 -4.28 20.45 -3.91
CA GLY A 374 -3.75 19.12 -4.18
C GLY A 374 -3.60 18.78 -5.66
N ASP A 375 -4.15 19.60 -6.56
CA ASP A 375 -3.91 19.45 -7.99
C ASP A 375 -2.41 19.54 -8.32
N MET A 376 -1.97 18.78 -9.28
CA MET A 376 -0.61 18.88 -9.82
C MET A 376 -0.58 19.94 -10.90
N VAL A 377 0.26 20.94 -10.73
CA VAL A 377 0.41 22.05 -11.67
C VAL A 377 1.85 22.23 -12.13
N GLU A 378 1.98 22.85 -13.27
CA GLU A 378 3.22 23.44 -13.77
C GLU A 378 3.02 24.95 -13.84
N ALA A 379 3.88 25.70 -13.19
CA ALA A 379 3.84 27.15 -13.20
C ALA A 379 5.09 27.69 -13.87
N ASN A 380 4.89 28.54 -14.89
CA ASN A 380 5.95 29.27 -15.56
C ASN A 380 5.87 30.75 -15.13
N VAL A 381 6.77 31.14 -14.24
CA VAL A 381 6.83 32.52 -13.71
C VAL A 381 7.91 33.30 -14.47
N PRO A 382 7.57 34.26 -15.30
CA PRO A 382 8.54 34.88 -16.22
C PRO A 382 9.54 35.82 -15.54
N LYS A 383 9.14 36.51 -14.46
CA LYS A 383 9.95 37.60 -13.84
C LYS A 383 9.84 37.61 -12.31
N GLY A 384 10.82 38.26 -11.65
CA GLY A 384 10.84 38.50 -10.21
C GLY A 384 11.52 37.37 -9.41
N LYS A 385 11.53 37.48 -8.06
CA LYS A 385 12.22 36.53 -7.13
C LYS A 385 11.76 35.09 -7.24
N LYS A 386 10.68 34.83 -7.95
CA LYS A 386 10.10 33.48 -8.15
C LYS A 386 10.17 33.03 -9.60
N ALA A 387 10.92 33.73 -10.44
CA ALA A 387 11.08 33.40 -11.86
C ALA A 387 11.56 31.93 -12.01
N GLY A 388 11.00 31.25 -13.01
CA GLY A 388 11.35 29.87 -13.31
C GLY A 388 10.16 28.96 -13.55
N LEU A 389 10.47 27.68 -13.86
CA LEU A 389 9.49 26.63 -14.11
C LEU A 389 9.36 25.74 -12.85
N TRP A 390 8.17 25.74 -12.28
CA TRP A 390 7.88 25.02 -11.04
C TRP A 390 6.83 23.93 -11.27
N ARG A 391 7.10 22.71 -10.84
CA ARG A 391 6.13 21.60 -10.86
C ARG A 391 5.88 21.13 -9.46
N GLY A 392 4.60 21.04 -9.06
CA GLY A 392 4.24 20.59 -7.74
C GLY A 392 2.75 20.59 -7.45
N ARG A 393 2.41 20.22 -6.22
CA ARG A 393 1.02 20.28 -5.76
C ARG A 393 0.66 21.69 -5.34
N VAL A 394 -0.48 22.16 -5.84
CA VAL A 394 -0.97 23.48 -5.52
C VAL A 394 -1.78 23.50 -4.24
N ALA A 395 -1.61 24.54 -3.43
CA ALA A 395 -2.53 24.94 -2.38
C ALA A 395 -3.18 26.26 -2.81
N VAL A 396 -4.47 26.19 -3.15
CA VAL A 396 -5.21 27.33 -3.68
C VAL A 396 -5.63 28.31 -2.57
N ARG A 397 -5.69 29.59 -2.90
CA ARG A 397 -6.23 30.65 -2.05
C ARG A 397 -7.28 31.42 -2.83
N VAL A 398 -8.24 32.02 -2.13
CA VAL A 398 -9.35 32.81 -2.72
C VAL A 398 -8.82 33.93 -3.61
N SER A 399 -7.71 34.54 -3.23
CA SER A 399 -7.07 35.64 -3.98
C SER A 399 -6.52 35.24 -5.36
N GLY A 400 -6.52 33.94 -5.71
CA GLY A 400 -5.85 33.45 -6.91
C GLY A 400 -4.32 33.41 -6.81
N SER A 401 -3.76 33.72 -5.64
CA SER A 401 -2.33 33.62 -5.34
C SER A 401 -2.05 32.28 -4.68
N PHE A 402 -1.45 31.35 -5.39
CA PHE A 402 -1.28 29.95 -4.97
C PHE A 402 0.08 29.65 -4.33
N ASN A 403 0.14 28.63 -3.51
CA ASN A 403 1.40 28.05 -3.08
C ASN A 403 1.63 26.72 -3.80
N ILE A 404 2.84 26.50 -4.33
CA ILE A 404 3.21 25.28 -5.04
C ILE A 404 4.22 24.52 -4.20
N GLN A 405 3.88 23.32 -3.79
CA GLN A 405 4.75 22.43 -3.04
C GLN A 405 5.60 21.61 -4.02
N THR A 406 6.88 21.90 -4.08
CA THR A 406 7.87 21.20 -4.89
C THR A 406 8.77 20.31 -4.02
N PRO A 407 9.56 19.38 -4.60
CA PRO A 407 10.56 18.61 -3.83
C PRO A 407 11.60 19.49 -3.13
N LYS A 408 11.90 20.68 -3.67
CA LYS A 408 12.88 21.63 -3.14
C LYS A 408 12.28 22.60 -2.10
N GLY A 409 10.97 22.54 -1.83
CA GLY A 409 10.30 23.44 -0.90
C GLY A 409 9.02 24.03 -1.47
N VAL A 410 8.45 25.00 -0.74
CA VAL A 410 7.18 25.64 -1.10
C VAL A 410 7.42 26.98 -1.75
N ILE A 411 7.00 27.16 -2.99
CA ILE A 411 6.97 28.44 -3.70
C ILE A 411 5.63 29.12 -3.37
N GLN A 412 5.70 30.21 -2.60
CA GLN A 412 4.49 30.89 -2.11
C GLN A 412 4.06 32.03 -3.04
N GLY A 413 2.75 32.23 -3.19
CA GLY A 413 2.19 33.41 -3.83
C GLY A 413 2.44 33.46 -5.34
N VAL A 414 2.27 32.34 -6.03
CA VAL A 414 2.29 32.26 -7.50
C VAL A 414 0.90 32.58 -8.04
N GLY A 415 0.78 33.54 -8.93
CA GLY A 415 -0.49 33.90 -9.57
C GLY A 415 -1.03 32.71 -10.40
N TRP A 416 -2.32 32.47 -10.31
CA TRP A 416 -2.98 31.36 -11.02
C TRP A 416 -2.78 31.42 -12.54
N LYS A 417 -2.65 32.63 -13.12
CA LYS A 417 -2.41 32.85 -14.56
C LYS A 417 -1.11 32.20 -15.06
N HIS A 418 -0.13 32.03 -14.18
CA HIS A 418 1.13 31.35 -14.50
C HIS A 418 1.03 29.80 -14.35
N CYS A 419 -0.08 29.29 -13.82
CA CYS A 419 -0.25 27.88 -13.54
C CYS A 419 -1.00 27.15 -14.67
N ARG A 420 -0.45 26.03 -15.10
CA ARG A 420 -1.10 25.08 -16.01
C ARG A 420 -1.41 23.80 -15.26
N LEU A 421 -2.64 23.34 -15.33
CA LEU A 421 -3.06 22.07 -14.74
C LEU A 421 -2.39 20.90 -15.46
N ILE A 422 -1.73 20.02 -14.70
CA ILE A 422 -1.19 18.75 -15.19
C ILE A 422 -2.18 17.62 -14.92
N SER A 423 -2.70 17.54 -13.69
CA SER A 423 -3.72 16.57 -13.32
C SER A 423 -4.47 17.00 -12.06
N HIS A 424 -5.77 16.68 -12.01
CA HIS A 424 -6.55 16.86 -10.79
C HIS A 424 -6.11 15.89 -9.69
N ASN A 425 -6.31 16.32 -8.45
CA ASN A 425 -6.06 15.49 -7.27
C ASN A 425 -7.09 14.38 -7.16
N ASP A 426 -6.65 13.15 -7.26
CA ASP A 426 -7.47 11.95 -7.08
C ASP A 426 -7.30 11.28 -5.70
N GLY A 427 -6.58 11.94 -4.79
CA GLY A 427 -6.32 11.45 -3.44
C GLY A 427 -5.09 10.56 -3.30
N TYR A 428 -4.32 10.39 -4.38
CA TYR A 428 -3.13 9.56 -4.41
C TYR A 428 -1.87 10.35 -4.78
N GLY A 429 -0.73 9.89 -4.28
CA GLY A 429 0.60 10.22 -4.79
C GLY A 429 1.07 9.07 -5.67
N TYR A 430 1.83 9.38 -6.72
CA TYR A 430 2.35 8.40 -7.64
C TYR A 430 3.86 8.57 -7.76
N ALA A 431 4.60 7.46 -7.64
CA ALA A 431 6.02 7.40 -7.88
C ALA A 431 6.37 6.11 -8.63
N TRP A 432 7.47 6.12 -9.37
CA TRP A 432 8.03 4.91 -9.94
C TRP A 432 9.09 4.39 -8.97
N LEU A 433 8.95 3.12 -8.56
CA LEU A 433 10.02 2.44 -7.85
C LEU A 433 11.06 2.05 -8.90
N GLY A 434 12.32 2.48 -8.68
CA GLY A 434 13.43 2.05 -9.51
C GLY A 434 13.61 0.53 -9.42
N HIS A 435 14.00 -0.12 -10.53
CA HIS A 435 14.42 -1.51 -10.47
C HIS A 435 15.66 -1.65 -9.58
N ALA A 436 15.60 -2.56 -8.62
CA ALA A 436 16.84 -3.18 -8.15
C ALA A 436 17.48 -3.90 -9.35
N PRO A 437 18.80 -3.74 -9.59
CA PRO A 437 19.45 -4.40 -10.69
C PRO A 437 19.28 -5.92 -10.55
N HIS A 438 18.83 -6.57 -11.63
CA HIS A 438 18.82 -8.02 -11.68
C HIS A 438 20.26 -8.51 -11.57
N SER A 439 20.62 -9.12 -10.48
CA SER A 439 21.75 -10.05 -10.47
C SER A 439 21.35 -11.21 -11.38
N SER A 440 21.93 -11.26 -12.56
CA SER A 440 21.88 -12.48 -13.38
C SER A 440 22.46 -13.62 -12.55
N PRO A 441 21.81 -14.80 -12.53
CA PRO A 441 22.50 -15.97 -12.01
C PRO A 441 23.71 -16.25 -12.93
N ALA A 442 24.86 -16.42 -12.29
CA ALA A 442 26.08 -16.92 -12.92
C ALA A 442 25.87 -18.37 -13.37
#